data_f1aee1fcb73702c389150d31a5821c5d
#
_entry.id   f1aee1fcb73702c389150d31a5821c5d
#
_cell.length_a   1.000
_cell.length_b   1.000
_cell.length_c   1.000
_cell.angle_alpha   90.00
_cell.angle_beta   90.00
_cell.angle_gamma   90.00
#
_symmetry.space_group_name_H-M   'P 1'
#
loop_
_entity.id
_entity.type
_entity.pdbx_description
1 polymer ?
#
loop_
_entity_poly.entity_id
_entity_poly.type
_entity_poly.pdbx_seq_one_letter_code
_entity_poly.pdbx_strand_id
1 'polypeptide(L)'
;MNQKTTLASLLEILFVSTRLGLTSFGGPVAHLGYFHEEYVRRRKWMDEQSYADLVALCQFLPGPASSQVGIGIGVMRGGILGGIVAFIGFTLPSVIALVIFALLLQGLDLADAGWIHGLKIVAVAIVAHAVLGMAQKLTPDIQRRTIALIALVGTLLWQTAYTQVAVIILSGIVGYLIYKEHQEEEKPKINFPVSRSFATLCLILFFGLLVVLPIVREWTSVEWIAMFDSFYRAGSLVFGGGHVVLPLLEREFVPAGWLGEEAFLAGYGA
;
A
#
# COMPACT_ATOMS: atom_id res chain seq x y z
N MET A 1 5.97 -10.16 -26.36
CA MET A 1 4.68 -10.25 -27.10
C MET A 1 3.96 -8.91 -27.00
N ASN A 2 3.91 -8.14 -28.09
CA ASN A 2 3.11 -6.91 -28.12
C ASN A 2 1.63 -7.30 -28.27
N GLN A 3 0.97 -7.61 -27.16
CA GLN A 3 -0.49 -7.76 -27.22
C GLN A 3 -1.09 -6.36 -27.37
N LYS A 4 -1.72 -6.14 -28.54
CA LYS A 4 -2.51 -4.92 -28.75
C LYS A 4 -3.58 -4.87 -27.65
N THR A 5 -3.63 -3.78 -26.91
CA THR A 5 -4.66 -3.52 -25.92
C THR A 5 -6.01 -3.57 -26.62
N THR A 6 -6.79 -4.61 -26.37
CA THR A 6 -8.14 -4.77 -26.94
C THR A 6 -9.17 -4.52 -25.84
N LEU A 7 -10.36 -4.06 -26.22
CA LEU A 7 -11.46 -3.89 -25.28
C LEU A 7 -11.75 -5.18 -24.50
N ALA A 8 -11.65 -6.32 -25.18
CA ALA A 8 -11.84 -7.63 -24.57
C ALA A 8 -10.80 -7.92 -23.48
N SER A 9 -9.51 -7.56 -23.69
CA SER A 9 -8.47 -7.74 -22.67
C SER A 9 -8.69 -6.83 -21.46
N LEU A 10 -9.17 -5.60 -21.66
CA LEU A 10 -9.49 -4.66 -20.56
C LEU A 10 -10.69 -5.16 -19.75
N LEU A 11 -11.74 -5.66 -20.40
CA LEU A 11 -12.90 -6.26 -19.72
C LEU A 11 -12.51 -7.50 -18.94
N GLU A 12 -11.63 -8.35 -19.48
CA GLU A 12 -11.10 -9.51 -18.78
C GLU A 12 -10.33 -9.09 -17.53
N ILE A 13 -9.43 -8.09 -17.64
CA ILE A 13 -8.68 -7.56 -16.50
C ILE A 13 -9.65 -7.00 -15.44
N LEU A 14 -10.63 -6.20 -15.84
CA LEU A 14 -11.63 -5.65 -14.94
C LEU A 14 -12.36 -6.75 -14.16
N PHE A 15 -12.90 -7.73 -14.88
CA PHE A 15 -13.67 -8.82 -14.27
C PHE A 15 -12.82 -9.62 -13.26
N VAL A 16 -11.59 -9.97 -13.64
CA VAL A 16 -10.69 -10.75 -12.79
C VAL A 16 -10.28 -9.95 -11.55
N SER A 17 -9.91 -8.68 -11.73
CA SER A 17 -9.51 -7.82 -10.62
C SER A 17 -10.68 -7.53 -9.68
N THR A 18 -11.90 -7.30 -10.20
CA THR A 18 -13.10 -7.14 -9.38
C THR A 18 -13.42 -8.40 -8.58
N ARG A 19 -13.33 -9.57 -9.21
CA ARG A 19 -13.52 -10.84 -8.51
C ARG A 19 -12.49 -11.00 -7.38
N LEU A 20 -11.22 -10.70 -7.64
CA LEU A 20 -10.17 -10.75 -6.62
C LEU A 20 -10.43 -9.72 -5.51
N GLY A 21 -10.87 -8.50 -5.84
CA GLY A 21 -11.25 -7.50 -4.84
C GLY A 21 -12.40 -7.91 -3.93
N LEU A 22 -13.31 -8.76 -4.43
CA LEU A 22 -14.43 -9.30 -3.65
C LEU A 22 -14.08 -10.55 -2.83
N THR A 23 -13.06 -11.31 -3.24
CA THR A 23 -12.80 -12.65 -2.68
C THR A 23 -11.46 -12.76 -1.95
N SER A 24 -10.58 -11.76 -2.05
CA SER A 24 -9.26 -11.80 -1.42
C SER A 24 -9.31 -11.21 -0.02
N PHE A 25 -9.31 -12.06 0.99
CA PHE A 25 -9.28 -11.65 2.42
C PHE A 25 -7.90 -11.93 3.03
N GLY A 26 -7.57 -11.27 4.13
CA GLY A 26 -6.37 -11.57 4.92
C GLY A 26 -5.17 -10.66 4.68
N GLY A 27 -5.38 -9.52 4.02
CA GLY A 27 -4.36 -8.49 3.85
C GLY A 27 -3.32 -8.76 2.76
N PRO A 28 -2.27 -7.92 2.64
CA PRO A 28 -1.39 -7.91 1.48
C PRO A 28 -0.68 -9.23 1.17
N VAL A 29 -0.28 -9.98 2.21
CA VAL A 29 0.40 -11.27 2.03
C VAL A 29 -0.54 -12.31 1.44
N ALA A 30 -1.80 -12.35 1.93
CA ALA A 30 -2.81 -13.25 1.40
C ALA A 30 -3.20 -12.85 -0.04
N HIS A 31 -3.33 -11.53 -0.31
CA HIS A 31 -3.59 -11.02 -1.67
C HIS A 31 -2.57 -11.53 -2.68
N LEU A 32 -1.28 -11.52 -2.33
CA LEU A 32 -0.24 -12.06 -3.20
C LEU A 32 -0.44 -13.57 -3.48
N GLY A 33 -0.89 -14.34 -2.49
CA GLY A 33 -1.26 -15.74 -2.69
C GLY A 33 -2.43 -15.93 -3.67
N TYR A 34 -3.50 -15.14 -3.53
CA TYR A 34 -4.63 -15.16 -4.47
C TYR A 34 -4.23 -14.73 -5.88
N PHE A 35 -3.37 -13.71 -6.00
CA PHE A 35 -2.85 -13.25 -7.29
C PHE A 35 -2.01 -14.31 -7.96
N HIS A 36 -1.13 -14.98 -7.21
CA HIS A 36 -0.34 -16.10 -7.72
C HIS A 36 -1.24 -17.22 -8.27
N GLU A 37 -2.22 -17.65 -7.48
CA GLU A 37 -3.14 -18.71 -7.91
C GLU A 37 -3.92 -18.30 -9.18
N GLU A 38 -4.47 -17.08 -9.22
CA GLU A 38 -5.32 -16.66 -10.36
C GLU A 38 -4.49 -16.31 -11.59
N TYR A 39 -3.40 -15.51 -11.46
CA TYR A 39 -2.67 -15.00 -12.62
C TYR A 39 -1.59 -15.93 -13.14
N VAL A 40 -0.93 -16.70 -12.26
CA VAL A 40 0.14 -17.62 -12.66
C VAL A 40 -0.42 -19.00 -12.94
N ARG A 41 -1.11 -19.62 -11.97
CA ARG A 41 -1.56 -21.02 -12.11
C ARG A 41 -2.78 -21.19 -13.01
N ARG A 42 -3.84 -20.41 -12.77
CA ARG A 42 -5.11 -20.60 -13.48
C ARG A 42 -5.11 -19.97 -14.87
N ARG A 43 -4.71 -18.69 -14.96
CA ARG A 43 -4.78 -17.93 -16.22
C ARG A 43 -3.49 -17.94 -17.01
N LYS A 44 -2.37 -18.26 -16.38
CA LYS A 44 -1.05 -18.31 -17.01
C LYS A 44 -0.71 -16.99 -17.73
N TRP A 45 -1.07 -15.85 -17.09
CA TRP A 45 -0.76 -14.53 -17.63
C TRP A 45 0.71 -14.20 -17.51
N MET A 46 1.39 -14.81 -16.53
CA MET A 46 2.84 -14.71 -16.34
C MET A 46 3.39 -16.02 -15.75
N ASP A 47 4.68 -16.21 -15.86
CA ASP A 47 5.39 -17.35 -15.28
C ASP A 47 5.76 -17.10 -13.80
N GLU A 48 6.14 -18.18 -13.10
CA GLU A 48 6.47 -18.17 -11.67
C GLU A 48 7.60 -17.20 -11.35
N GLN A 49 8.67 -17.18 -12.18
CA GLN A 49 9.83 -16.34 -11.94
C GLN A 49 9.49 -14.86 -12.12
N SER A 50 8.81 -14.50 -13.20
CA SER A 50 8.35 -13.13 -13.44
C SER A 50 7.44 -12.63 -12.33
N TYR A 51 6.59 -13.51 -11.78
CA TYR A 51 5.73 -13.16 -10.65
C TYR A 51 6.54 -12.90 -9.38
N ALA A 52 7.50 -13.77 -9.07
CA ALA A 52 8.36 -13.62 -7.90
C ALA A 52 9.18 -12.33 -7.98
N ASP A 53 9.76 -12.03 -9.14
CA ASP A 53 10.53 -10.81 -9.40
C ASP A 53 9.66 -9.54 -9.24
N LEU A 54 8.42 -9.58 -9.77
CA LEU A 54 7.46 -8.48 -9.62
C LEU A 54 7.10 -8.24 -8.16
N VAL A 55 6.82 -9.30 -7.41
CA VAL A 55 6.52 -9.22 -5.98
C VAL A 55 7.70 -8.65 -5.20
N ALA A 56 8.92 -9.13 -5.46
CA ALA A 56 10.13 -8.62 -4.82
C ALA A 56 10.33 -7.13 -5.10
N LEU A 57 10.18 -6.69 -6.35
CA LEU A 57 10.25 -5.29 -6.73
C LEU A 57 9.21 -4.44 -5.99
N CYS A 58 7.94 -4.87 -5.97
CA CYS A 58 6.86 -4.13 -5.33
C CYS A 58 6.97 -4.11 -3.79
N GLN A 59 7.60 -5.11 -3.18
CA GLN A 59 7.88 -5.09 -1.73
C GLN A 59 9.02 -4.15 -1.35
N PHE A 60 9.95 -3.91 -2.27
CA PHE A 60 11.04 -2.97 -2.09
C PHE A 60 10.62 -1.52 -2.31
N LEU A 61 9.71 -1.26 -3.25
CA LEU A 61 9.23 0.09 -3.56
C LEU A 61 8.27 0.61 -2.47
N PRO A 62 8.27 1.94 -2.21
CA PRO A 62 7.28 2.54 -1.34
C PRO A 62 5.88 2.45 -1.96
N GLY A 63 4.89 2.22 -1.09
CA GLY A 63 3.49 2.05 -1.49
C GLY A 63 2.92 0.66 -1.18
N PRO A 64 1.60 0.45 -1.34
CA PRO A 64 0.94 -0.81 -1.03
C PRO A 64 1.34 -1.93 -2.01
N ALA A 65 2.22 -2.84 -1.60
CA ALA A 65 2.81 -3.86 -2.47
C ALA A 65 1.78 -4.71 -3.24
N SER A 66 0.66 -5.11 -2.60
CA SER A 66 -0.37 -5.90 -3.30
C SER A 66 -1.04 -5.12 -4.43
N SER A 67 -1.36 -3.84 -4.20
CA SER A 67 -1.92 -2.97 -5.25
C SER A 67 -0.93 -2.76 -6.39
N GLN A 68 0.35 -2.54 -6.07
CA GLN A 68 1.41 -2.39 -7.07
C GLN A 68 1.58 -3.64 -7.93
N VAL A 69 1.54 -4.85 -7.32
CA VAL A 69 1.59 -6.11 -8.07
C VAL A 69 0.38 -6.25 -8.99
N GLY A 70 -0.83 -5.98 -8.50
CA GLY A 70 -2.06 -6.01 -9.30
C GLY A 70 -2.01 -5.04 -10.49
N ILE A 71 -1.56 -3.79 -10.25
CA ILE A 71 -1.33 -2.78 -11.29
C ILE A 71 -0.27 -3.27 -12.29
N GLY A 72 0.86 -3.78 -11.78
CA GLY A 72 1.96 -4.28 -12.62
C GLY A 72 1.51 -5.39 -13.57
N ILE A 73 0.73 -6.35 -13.09
CA ILE A 73 0.14 -7.43 -13.91
C ILE A 73 -0.82 -6.84 -14.96
N GLY A 74 -1.67 -5.88 -14.55
CA GLY A 74 -2.56 -5.17 -15.45
C GLY A 74 -1.81 -4.43 -16.56
N VAL A 75 -0.68 -3.76 -16.22
CA VAL A 75 0.19 -3.08 -17.20
C VAL A 75 0.84 -4.07 -18.15
N MET A 76 1.33 -5.20 -17.68
CA MET A 76 1.92 -6.23 -18.52
C MET A 76 0.90 -6.84 -19.51
N ARG A 77 -0.36 -6.95 -19.10
CA ARG A 77 -1.44 -7.53 -19.89
C ARG A 77 -2.12 -6.56 -20.84
N GLY A 78 -2.35 -5.32 -20.44
CA GLY A 78 -3.16 -4.33 -21.19
C GLY A 78 -2.54 -2.94 -21.27
N GLY A 79 -1.21 -2.81 -21.06
CA GLY A 79 -0.54 -1.51 -21.02
C GLY A 79 -1.02 -0.64 -19.85
N ILE A 80 -0.77 0.66 -19.92
CA ILE A 80 -1.11 1.61 -18.84
C ILE A 80 -2.60 1.54 -18.49
N LEU A 81 -3.49 1.46 -19.49
CA LEU A 81 -4.93 1.31 -19.27
C LEU A 81 -5.27 0.02 -18.53
N GLY A 82 -4.57 -1.08 -18.83
CA GLY A 82 -4.72 -2.34 -18.11
C GLY A 82 -4.38 -2.21 -16.63
N GLY A 83 -3.34 -1.44 -16.29
CA GLY A 83 -2.98 -1.15 -14.91
C GLY A 83 -4.05 -0.34 -14.17
N ILE A 84 -4.59 0.71 -14.82
CA ILE A 84 -5.68 1.53 -14.26
C ILE A 84 -6.93 0.68 -14.01
N VAL A 85 -7.32 -0.12 -14.99
CA VAL A 85 -8.50 -1.00 -14.91
C VAL A 85 -8.32 -2.06 -13.82
N ALA A 86 -7.12 -2.63 -13.68
CA ALA A 86 -6.81 -3.59 -12.61
C ALA A 86 -6.93 -2.94 -11.22
N PHE A 87 -6.40 -1.72 -11.06
CA PHE A 87 -6.52 -0.97 -9.80
C PHE A 87 -7.97 -0.67 -9.44
N ILE A 88 -8.73 -0.12 -10.38
CA ILE A 88 -10.16 0.19 -10.17
C ILE A 88 -10.94 -1.07 -9.82
N GLY A 89 -10.77 -2.14 -10.60
CA GLY A 89 -11.47 -3.40 -10.37
C GLY A 89 -11.18 -4.01 -9.00
N PHE A 90 -9.93 -4.00 -8.56
CA PHE A 90 -9.54 -4.57 -7.28
C PHE A 90 -9.99 -3.70 -6.08
N THR A 91 -9.89 -2.38 -6.20
CA THR A 91 -10.10 -1.45 -5.08
C THR A 91 -11.57 -1.03 -4.92
N LEU A 92 -12.30 -0.85 -6.03
CA LEU A 92 -13.67 -0.30 -6.00
C LEU A 92 -14.65 -1.11 -5.15
N PRO A 93 -14.64 -2.45 -5.13
CA PRO A 93 -15.54 -3.22 -4.26
C PRO A 93 -15.37 -2.88 -2.79
N SER A 94 -14.13 -2.79 -2.31
CA SER A 94 -13.82 -2.43 -0.91
C SER A 94 -14.23 -0.99 -0.59
N VAL A 95 -13.99 -0.05 -1.53
CA VAL A 95 -14.42 1.35 -1.37
C VAL A 95 -15.93 1.44 -1.22
N ILE A 96 -16.68 0.77 -2.10
CA ILE A 96 -18.15 0.76 -2.03
C ILE A 96 -18.63 0.15 -0.71
N ALA A 97 -18.06 -0.97 -0.29
CA ALA A 97 -18.42 -1.62 0.97
C ALA A 97 -18.19 -0.71 2.18
N LEU A 98 -17.02 -0.05 2.26
CA LEU A 98 -16.69 0.88 3.35
C LEU A 98 -17.56 2.14 3.33
N VAL A 99 -17.89 2.69 2.16
CA VAL A 99 -18.79 3.85 2.06
C VAL A 99 -20.20 3.47 2.53
N ILE A 100 -20.73 2.32 2.11
CA ILE A 100 -22.03 1.82 2.59
C ILE A 100 -21.98 1.64 4.11
N PHE A 101 -20.92 1.04 4.64
CA PHE A 101 -20.75 0.86 6.08
C PHE A 101 -20.75 2.20 6.84
N ALA A 102 -20.00 3.19 6.35
CA ALA A 102 -19.95 4.52 6.97
C ALA A 102 -21.32 5.22 6.96
N LEU A 103 -22.06 5.13 5.85
CA LEU A 103 -23.42 5.69 5.75
C LEU A 103 -24.40 4.99 6.70
N LEU A 104 -24.29 3.68 6.86
CA LEU A 104 -25.13 2.92 7.81
C LEU A 104 -24.80 3.31 9.27
N LEU A 105 -23.52 3.50 9.60
CA LEU A 105 -23.12 3.96 10.93
C LEU A 105 -23.71 5.32 11.27
N GLN A 106 -23.65 6.28 10.33
CA GLN A 106 -24.19 7.62 10.54
C GLN A 106 -25.72 7.64 10.59
N GLY A 107 -26.37 6.81 9.75
CA GLY A 107 -27.83 6.82 9.62
C GLY A 107 -28.59 6.11 10.76
N LEU A 108 -27.95 5.17 11.45
CA LEU A 108 -28.60 4.30 12.44
C LEU A 108 -28.14 4.57 13.89
N ASP A 109 -27.29 5.58 14.10
CA ASP A 109 -26.73 5.92 15.43
C ASP A 109 -26.14 4.69 16.16
N LEU A 110 -25.47 3.84 15.39
CA LEU A 110 -24.92 2.55 15.85
C LEU A 110 -23.54 2.67 16.51
N ALA A 111 -23.05 3.90 16.73
CA ALA A 111 -21.70 4.13 17.25
C ALA A 111 -21.44 3.39 18.59
N ASP A 112 -22.48 3.29 19.43
CA ASP A 112 -22.43 2.60 20.74
C ASP A 112 -22.84 1.13 20.68
N ALA A 113 -23.08 0.56 19.51
CA ALA A 113 -23.47 -0.83 19.40
C ALA A 113 -22.32 -1.78 19.81
N GLY A 114 -22.64 -2.79 20.64
CA GLY A 114 -21.64 -3.72 21.19
C GLY A 114 -20.79 -4.45 20.14
N TRP A 115 -21.31 -4.67 18.94
CA TRP A 115 -20.55 -5.28 17.84
C TRP A 115 -19.45 -4.36 17.30
N ILE A 116 -19.61 -3.03 17.34
CA ILE A 116 -18.54 -2.08 16.99
C ILE A 116 -17.39 -2.17 17.98
N HIS A 117 -17.69 -2.33 19.28
CA HIS A 117 -16.66 -2.60 20.28
C HIS A 117 -15.91 -3.90 19.96
N GLY A 118 -16.60 -4.94 19.52
CA GLY A 118 -15.99 -6.17 18.99
C GLY A 118 -15.05 -5.93 17.82
N LEU A 119 -15.44 -5.11 16.86
CA LEU A 119 -14.57 -4.74 15.73
C LEU A 119 -13.30 -4.01 16.16
N LYS A 120 -13.38 -3.09 17.12
CA LYS A 120 -12.21 -2.39 17.68
C LYS A 120 -11.22 -3.38 18.32
N ILE A 121 -11.70 -4.39 19.05
CA ILE A 121 -10.86 -5.44 19.64
C ILE A 121 -10.19 -6.28 18.55
N VAL A 122 -10.93 -6.66 17.51
CA VAL A 122 -10.41 -7.41 16.36
C VAL A 122 -9.33 -6.60 15.63
N ALA A 123 -9.52 -5.29 15.46
CA ALA A 123 -8.51 -4.42 14.87
C ALA A 123 -7.17 -4.47 15.61
N VAL A 124 -7.19 -4.42 16.95
CA VAL A 124 -5.96 -4.53 17.76
C VAL A 124 -5.26 -5.89 17.52
N ALA A 125 -6.02 -6.98 17.48
CA ALA A 125 -5.47 -8.32 17.25
C ALA A 125 -4.85 -8.44 15.85
N ILE A 126 -5.51 -7.88 14.83
CA ILE A 126 -5.02 -7.86 13.44
C ILE A 126 -3.70 -7.07 13.34
N VAL A 127 -3.64 -5.88 13.95
CA VAL A 127 -2.42 -5.06 13.95
C VAL A 127 -1.28 -5.79 14.66
N ALA A 128 -1.53 -6.37 15.84
CA ALA A 128 -0.51 -7.11 16.56
C ALA A 128 0.02 -8.30 15.75
N HIS A 129 -0.87 -9.06 15.11
CA HIS A 129 -0.50 -10.17 14.24
C HIS A 129 0.31 -9.71 13.01
N ALA A 130 -0.08 -8.61 12.40
CA ALA A 130 0.63 -8.01 11.26
C ALA A 130 2.04 -7.54 11.63
N VAL A 131 2.19 -6.84 12.76
CA VAL A 131 3.49 -6.38 13.28
C VAL A 131 4.40 -7.56 13.55
N LEU A 132 3.88 -8.62 14.20
CA LEU A 132 4.63 -9.85 14.48
C LEU A 132 5.08 -10.53 13.18
N GLY A 133 4.19 -10.67 12.21
CA GLY A 133 4.51 -11.28 10.91
C GLY A 133 5.56 -10.48 10.11
N MET A 134 5.47 -9.14 10.14
CA MET A 134 6.50 -8.29 9.52
C MET A 134 7.83 -8.39 10.26
N ALA A 135 7.84 -8.36 11.58
CA ALA A 135 9.06 -8.49 12.37
C ALA A 135 9.79 -9.81 12.06
N GLN A 136 9.07 -10.94 11.96
CA GLN A 136 9.66 -12.22 11.62
C GLN A 136 10.26 -12.26 10.20
N LYS A 137 9.62 -11.60 9.23
CA LYS A 137 10.06 -11.63 7.83
C LYS A 137 11.15 -10.61 7.51
N LEU A 138 11.02 -9.38 8.02
CA LEU A 138 11.87 -8.26 7.65
C LEU A 138 13.09 -8.11 8.57
N THR A 139 13.04 -8.66 9.78
CA THR A 139 14.14 -8.60 10.75
C THR A 139 14.57 -10.00 11.21
N PRO A 140 15.03 -10.87 10.28
CA PRO A 140 15.43 -12.24 10.61
C PRO A 140 16.70 -12.29 11.45
N ASP A 141 17.61 -11.35 11.29
CA ASP A 141 18.91 -11.29 11.98
C ASP A 141 18.97 -10.17 13.02
N ILE A 142 20.00 -10.25 13.89
CA ILE A 142 20.18 -9.29 14.99
C ILE A 142 20.47 -7.88 14.51
N GLN A 143 21.13 -7.73 13.36
CA GLN A 143 21.49 -6.43 12.81
C GLN A 143 20.25 -5.67 12.34
N ARG A 144 19.35 -6.33 11.58
CA ARG A 144 18.08 -5.75 11.14
C ARG A 144 17.18 -5.45 12.32
N ARG A 145 17.14 -6.33 13.36
CA ARG A 145 16.39 -6.07 14.59
C ARG A 145 16.90 -4.83 15.32
N THR A 146 18.22 -4.66 15.40
CA THR A 146 18.82 -3.47 16.03
C THR A 146 18.48 -2.20 15.27
N ILE A 147 18.57 -2.21 13.94
CA ILE A 147 18.18 -1.08 13.10
C ILE A 147 16.69 -0.76 13.32
N ALA A 148 15.81 -1.77 13.31
CA ALA A 148 14.38 -1.60 13.54
C ALA A 148 14.07 -1.03 14.93
N LEU A 149 14.78 -1.48 15.97
CA LEU A 149 14.61 -0.96 17.33
C LEU A 149 15.06 0.50 17.44
N ILE A 150 16.20 0.86 16.87
CA ILE A 150 16.68 2.25 16.83
C ILE A 150 15.69 3.14 16.07
N ALA A 151 15.19 2.67 14.94
CA ALA A 151 14.17 3.33 14.13
C ALA A 151 12.89 3.56 14.94
N LEU A 152 12.41 2.54 15.66
CA LEU A 152 11.24 2.61 16.55
C LEU A 152 11.45 3.69 17.64
N VAL A 153 12.56 3.64 18.34
CA VAL A 153 12.87 4.63 19.39
C VAL A 153 12.94 6.04 18.80
N GLY A 154 13.58 6.21 17.65
CA GLY A 154 13.64 7.51 16.96
C GLY A 154 12.26 8.07 16.60
N THR A 155 11.37 7.24 16.06
CA THR A 155 10.00 7.65 15.70
C THR A 155 9.12 7.91 16.93
N LEU A 156 9.36 7.27 18.07
CA LEU A 156 8.63 7.52 19.30
C LEU A 156 9.09 8.82 20.00
N LEU A 157 10.39 9.12 19.93
CA LEU A 157 10.94 10.34 20.55
C LEU A 157 10.61 11.61 19.75
N TRP A 158 10.62 11.53 18.44
CA TRP A 158 10.33 12.65 17.54
C TRP A 158 9.16 12.29 16.61
N GLN A 159 7.95 12.65 17.01
CA GLN A 159 6.72 12.32 16.30
C GLN A 159 6.42 13.34 15.19
N THR A 160 7.35 13.56 14.27
CA THR A 160 7.16 14.43 13.10
C THR A 160 7.19 13.66 11.80
N ALA A 161 6.55 14.18 10.75
CA ALA A 161 6.59 13.59 9.41
C ALA A 161 8.04 13.50 8.87
N TYR A 162 8.87 14.50 9.18
CA TYR A 162 10.28 14.52 8.76
C TYR A 162 11.11 13.42 9.42
N THR A 163 10.80 13.07 10.67
CA THR A 163 11.48 11.98 11.38
C THR A 163 11.29 10.64 10.68
N GLN A 164 10.10 10.38 10.19
CA GLN A 164 9.82 9.15 9.46
C GLN A 164 10.65 9.04 8.18
N VAL A 165 10.70 10.11 7.38
CA VAL A 165 11.52 10.16 6.17
C VAL A 165 13.00 10.01 6.50
N ALA A 166 13.50 10.71 7.53
CA ALA A 166 14.89 10.63 7.98
C ALA A 166 15.24 9.20 8.43
N VAL A 167 14.38 8.56 9.22
CA VAL A 167 14.58 7.17 9.68
C VAL A 167 14.64 6.20 8.50
N ILE A 168 13.79 6.33 7.50
CA ILE A 168 13.81 5.49 6.29
C ILE A 168 15.13 5.67 5.54
N ILE A 169 15.54 6.92 5.29
CA ILE A 169 16.80 7.21 4.57
C ILE A 169 18.01 6.68 5.35
N LEU A 170 18.10 6.98 6.64
CA LEU A 170 19.23 6.56 7.48
C LEU A 170 19.30 5.03 7.59
N SER A 171 18.17 4.36 7.80
CA SER A 171 18.11 2.89 7.84
C SER A 171 18.51 2.28 6.49
N GLY A 172 18.11 2.91 5.38
CA GLY A 172 18.51 2.50 4.04
C GLY A 172 20.02 2.63 3.80
N ILE A 173 20.63 3.75 4.21
CA ILE A 173 22.07 3.97 4.12
C ILE A 173 22.83 2.96 4.98
N VAL A 174 22.44 2.77 6.22
CA VAL A 174 23.06 1.81 7.14
C VAL A 174 22.91 0.39 6.60
N GLY A 175 21.72 0.02 6.14
CA GLY A 175 21.48 -1.28 5.50
C GLY A 175 22.35 -1.50 4.28
N TYR A 176 22.48 -0.51 3.38
CA TYR A 176 23.35 -0.58 2.23
C TYR A 176 24.81 -0.78 2.62
N LEU A 177 25.32 -0.06 3.62
CA LEU A 177 26.71 -0.17 4.08
C LEU A 177 27.01 -1.55 4.70
N ILE A 178 26.04 -2.13 5.43
CA ILE A 178 26.21 -3.43 6.10
C ILE A 178 26.10 -4.58 5.10
N TYR A 179 25.20 -4.49 4.11
CA TYR A 179 24.86 -5.61 3.22
C TYR A 179 25.44 -5.48 1.80
N LYS A 180 26.26 -4.46 1.53
CA LYS A 180 26.82 -4.18 0.20
C LYS A 180 27.59 -5.35 -0.43
N GLU A 181 28.20 -6.22 0.39
CA GLU A 181 29.05 -7.31 -0.09
C GLU A 181 28.30 -8.65 -0.32
N HIS A 182 26.99 -8.69 -0.08
CA HIS A 182 26.20 -9.92 -0.20
C HIS A 182 25.29 -9.87 -1.43
N GLN A 183 25.67 -10.68 -2.41
CA GLN A 183 24.94 -11.20 -3.56
C GLN A 183 24.90 -10.35 -4.84
N GLU A 184 25.52 -10.94 -5.88
CA GLU A 184 25.04 -10.81 -7.26
C GLU A 184 23.72 -11.59 -7.39
N GLU A 185 22.61 -11.00 -6.95
CA GLU A 185 21.30 -11.52 -7.32
C GLU A 185 21.09 -11.30 -8.81
N GLU A 186 20.64 -12.34 -9.51
CA GLU A 186 20.27 -12.24 -10.92
C GLU A 186 19.26 -11.09 -11.06
N LYS A 187 19.59 -10.10 -11.91
CA LYS A 187 18.73 -8.94 -12.14
C LYS A 187 17.36 -9.42 -12.66
N PRO A 188 16.26 -8.97 -12.08
CA PRO A 188 14.93 -9.35 -12.54
C PRO A 188 14.77 -9.05 -14.04
N LYS A 189 14.33 -10.07 -14.80
CA LYS A 189 14.17 -10.02 -16.27
C LYS A 189 12.77 -9.51 -16.70
N ILE A 190 12.11 -8.71 -15.88
CA ILE A 190 10.77 -8.23 -16.18
C ILE A 190 10.86 -7.09 -17.21
N ASN A 191 10.20 -7.28 -18.35
CA ASN A 191 10.05 -6.23 -19.36
C ASN A 191 8.65 -5.59 -19.26
N PHE A 192 8.57 -4.39 -18.71
CA PHE A 192 7.35 -3.61 -18.74
C PHE A 192 7.15 -2.90 -20.08
N PRO A 193 5.94 -2.94 -20.67
CA PRO A 193 5.62 -2.22 -21.90
C PRO A 193 5.40 -0.72 -21.63
N VAL A 194 6.36 -0.08 -20.98
CA VAL A 194 6.30 1.34 -20.56
C VAL A 194 7.55 2.04 -21.04
N SER A 195 7.41 3.21 -21.67
CA SER A 195 8.54 4.00 -22.13
C SER A 195 9.33 4.56 -20.94
N ARG A 196 10.65 4.69 -21.09
CA ARG A 196 11.51 5.28 -20.06
C ARG A 196 11.11 6.71 -19.72
N SER A 197 10.73 7.51 -20.72
CA SER A 197 10.27 8.89 -20.51
C SER A 197 9.01 8.95 -19.64
N PHE A 198 8.04 8.06 -19.88
CA PHE A 198 6.83 8.00 -19.05
C PHE A 198 7.16 7.55 -17.61
N ALA A 199 8.03 6.55 -17.45
CA ALA A 199 8.47 6.11 -16.12
C ALA A 199 9.18 7.24 -15.35
N THR A 200 10.08 7.98 -16.02
CA THR A 200 10.75 9.15 -15.43
C THR A 200 9.76 10.23 -15.04
N LEU A 201 8.78 10.54 -15.89
CA LEU A 201 7.70 11.49 -15.57
C LEU A 201 6.93 11.06 -14.32
N CYS A 202 6.55 9.79 -14.22
CA CYS A 202 5.86 9.26 -13.04
C CYS A 202 6.70 9.40 -11.76
N LEU A 203 8.02 9.13 -11.84
CA LEU A 203 8.93 9.32 -10.69
C LEU A 203 9.04 10.79 -10.29
N ILE A 204 9.18 11.70 -11.25
CA ILE A 204 9.24 13.15 -10.99
C ILE A 204 7.93 13.62 -10.34
N LEU A 205 6.77 13.16 -10.84
CA LEU A 205 5.48 13.49 -10.24
C LEU A 205 5.35 12.92 -8.83
N PHE A 206 5.77 11.66 -8.61
CA PHE A 206 5.71 11.01 -7.31
C PHE A 206 6.52 11.77 -6.25
N PHE A 207 7.79 12.00 -6.51
CA PHE A 207 8.64 12.72 -5.56
C PHE A 207 8.33 14.22 -5.51
N GLY A 208 7.95 14.82 -6.65
CA GLY A 208 7.53 16.21 -6.73
C GLY A 208 6.32 16.50 -5.85
N LEU A 209 5.29 15.65 -5.90
CA LEU A 209 4.11 15.81 -5.04
C LEU A 209 4.44 15.60 -3.56
N LEU A 210 5.33 14.67 -3.22
CA LEU A 210 5.78 14.49 -1.81
C LEU A 210 6.45 15.74 -1.22
N VAL A 211 7.09 16.56 -2.06
CA VAL A 211 7.75 17.81 -1.64
C VAL A 211 6.80 19.01 -1.75
N VAL A 212 6.06 19.11 -2.84
CA VAL A 212 5.24 20.30 -3.14
C VAL A 212 3.98 20.36 -2.28
N LEU A 213 3.31 19.23 -2.04
CA LEU A 213 2.05 19.24 -1.29
C LEU A 213 2.19 19.77 0.15
N PRO A 214 3.18 19.34 0.96
CA PRO A 214 3.37 19.92 2.30
C PRO A 214 3.64 21.43 2.26
N ILE A 215 4.40 21.91 1.28
CA ILE A 215 4.70 23.35 1.12
C ILE A 215 3.43 24.13 0.79
N VAL A 216 2.64 23.63 -0.18
CA VAL A 216 1.38 24.28 -0.56
C VAL A 216 0.38 24.26 0.59
N ARG A 217 0.33 23.20 1.39
CA ARG A 217 -0.49 23.10 2.59
C ARG A 217 -0.20 24.23 3.60
N GLU A 218 1.07 24.58 3.80
CA GLU A 218 1.45 25.67 4.72
C GLU A 218 1.04 27.05 4.18
N TRP A 219 0.98 27.23 2.86
CA TRP A 219 0.66 28.52 2.22
C TRP A 219 -0.83 28.73 1.97
N THR A 220 -1.63 27.68 2.10
CA THR A 220 -3.07 27.74 1.82
C THR A 220 -3.87 27.23 3.02
N SER A 221 -4.98 27.89 3.34
CA SER A 221 -5.94 27.42 4.34
C SER A 221 -7.01 26.49 3.75
N VAL A 222 -6.75 25.93 2.58
CA VAL A 222 -7.71 25.10 1.84
C VAL A 222 -7.67 23.66 2.38
N GLU A 223 -8.70 23.25 3.08
CA GLU A 223 -8.80 21.99 3.81
C GLU A 223 -8.60 20.76 2.91
N TRP A 224 -9.19 20.73 1.71
CA TRP A 224 -9.04 19.60 0.80
C TRP A 224 -7.58 19.41 0.32
N ILE A 225 -6.75 20.47 0.26
CA ILE A 225 -5.32 20.35 -0.05
C ILE A 225 -4.60 19.68 1.09
N ALA A 226 -4.93 20.05 2.34
CA ALA A 226 -4.37 19.42 3.53
C ALA A 226 -4.77 17.93 3.62
N MET A 227 -6.01 17.60 3.34
CA MET A 227 -6.48 16.20 3.26
C MET A 227 -5.75 15.43 2.16
N PHE A 228 -5.62 16.00 0.97
CA PHE A 228 -4.93 15.35 -0.14
C PHE A 228 -3.45 15.10 0.17
N ASP A 229 -2.75 16.08 0.78
CA ASP A 229 -1.38 15.92 1.26
C ASP A 229 -1.26 14.76 2.24
N SER A 230 -2.13 14.71 3.26
CA SER A 230 -2.11 13.66 4.28
C SER A 230 -2.35 12.27 3.68
N PHE A 231 -3.33 12.11 2.79
CA PHE A 231 -3.58 10.85 2.09
C PHE A 231 -2.43 10.45 1.16
N TYR A 232 -1.91 11.43 0.40
CA TYR A 232 -0.82 11.17 -0.53
C TYR A 232 0.44 10.72 0.21
N ARG A 233 0.81 11.41 1.27
CA ARG A 233 1.98 11.12 2.10
C ARG A 233 1.83 9.79 2.82
N ALA A 234 0.68 9.53 3.45
CA ALA A 234 0.41 8.26 4.09
C ALA A 234 0.48 7.08 3.10
N GLY A 235 -0.10 7.22 1.90
CA GLY A 235 -0.06 6.18 0.87
C GLY A 235 1.32 5.99 0.23
N SER A 236 2.08 7.08 0.05
CA SER A 236 3.40 7.07 -0.59
C SER A 236 4.52 6.57 0.32
N LEU A 237 4.42 6.77 1.64
CA LEU A 237 5.45 6.39 2.61
C LEU A 237 5.19 5.05 3.29
N VAL A 238 4.21 4.31 2.83
CA VAL A 238 3.93 2.97 3.31
C VAL A 238 4.90 1.97 2.70
N PHE A 239 5.45 1.12 3.55
CA PHE A 239 6.21 -0.05 3.14
C PHE A 239 5.50 -1.32 3.66
N GLY A 240 5.15 -2.21 2.75
CA GLY A 240 4.67 -3.55 3.06
C GLY A 240 3.16 -3.74 3.13
N GLY A 241 2.37 -2.94 3.84
CA GLY A 241 0.94 -3.25 3.97
C GLY A 241 0.04 -2.17 4.57
N GLY A 242 -1.27 -2.35 4.41
CA GLY A 242 -2.32 -1.42 4.85
C GLY A 242 -2.31 -1.10 6.34
N HIS A 243 -1.85 -2.02 7.18
CA HIS A 243 -1.79 -1.79 8.64
C HIS A 243 -0.82 -0.67 9.04
N VAL A 244 0.09 -0.27 8.16
CA VAL A 244 1.02 0.86 8.43
C VAL A 244 0.38 2.18 7.99
N VAL A 245 -0.51 2.16 7.00
CA VAL A 245 -1.22 3.36 6.52
C VAL A 245 -2.14 3.94 7.58
N LEU A 246 -2.88 3.08 8.27
CA LEU A 246 -3.94 3.50 9.18
C LEU A 246 -3.41 4.31 10.38
N PRO A 247 -2.35 3.90 11.10
CA PRO A 247 -1.76 4.75 12.13
C PRO A 247 -1.19 6.09 11.62
N LEU A 248 -0.76 6.14 10.35
CA LEU A 248 -0.31 7.39 9.74
C LEU A 248 -1.48 8.33 9.49
N LEU A 249 -2.60 7.81 8.99
CA LEU A 249 -3.83 8.58 8.78
C LEU A 249 -4.43 9.04 10.11
N GLU A 250 -4.44 8.21 11.14
CA GLU A 250 -4.94 8.56 12.47
C GLU A 250 -4.23 9.81 13.01
N ARG A 251 -2.90 9.85 12.93
CA ARG A 251 -2.08 10.99 13.39
C ARG A 251 -2.33 12.28 12.62
N GLU A 252 -2.81 12.19 11.39
CA GLU A 252 -3.10 13.36 10.56
C GLU A 252 -4.57 13.80 10.70
N PHE A 253 -5.50 12.84 10.79
CA PHE A 253 -6.93 13.10 10.69
C PHE A 253 -7.59 13.42 12.03
N VAL A 254 -7.21 12.70 13.09
CA VAL A 254 -7.83 12.87 14.40
C VAL A 254 -7.43 14.21 15.04
N PRO A 255 -6.14 14.61 15.10
CA PRO A 255 -5.76 15.91 15.63
C PRO A 255 -6.26 17.10 14.79
N ALA A 256 -6.44 16.91 13.47
CA ALA A 256 -6.99 17.94 12.60
C ALA A 256 -8.51 18.13 12.77
N GLY A 257 -9.17 17.25 13.52
CA GLY A 257 -10.62 17.28 13.73
C GLY A 257 -11.46 16.85 12.53
N TRP A 258 -10.84 16.26 11.50
CA TRP A 258 -11.56 15.79 10.31
C TRP A 258 -12.37 14.52 10.60
N LEU A 259 -11.93 13.72 11.56
CA LEU A 259 -12.61 12.50 11.99
C LEU A 259 -12.38 12.28 13.48
N GLY A 260 -13.44 11.91 14.21
CA GLY A 260 -13.31 11.54 15.62
C GLY A 260 -12.58 10.20 15.78
N GLU A 261 -11.84 10.02 16.88
CA GLU A 261 -11.07 8.81 17.19
C GLU A 261 -11.95 7.54 17.15
N GLU A 262 -13.15 7.60 17.72
CA GLU A 262 -14.07 6.47 17.74
C GLU A 262 -14.54 6.05 16.33
N ALA A 263 -14.88 7.04 15.49
CA ALA A 263 -15.28 6.80 14.12
C ALA A 263 -14.13 6.24 13.28
N PHE A 264 -12.89 6.73 13.52
CA PHE A 264 -11.69 6.21 12.89
C PHE A 264 -11.45 4.74 13.25
N LEU A 265 -11.50 4.40 14.54
CA LEU A 265 -11.30 3.04 15.02
C LEU A 265 -12.41 2.07 14.57
N ALA A 266 -13.66 2.54 14.50
CA ALA A 266 -14.77 1.75 13.95
C ALA A 266 -14.57 1.43 12.46
N GLY A 267 -14.14 2.42 11.67
CA GLY A 267 -13.82 2.23 10.26
C GLY A 267 -12.59 1.34 10.03
N TYR A 268 -11.64 1.35 10.99
CA TYR A 268 -10.48 0.48 10.94
C TYR A 268 -10.83 -1.01 11.19
N GLY A 269 -11.80 -1.27 12.09
CA GLY A 269 -12.24 -2.61 12.42
C GLY A 269 -13.17 -3.25 11.37
N ALA A 270 -13.77 -2.43 10.51
CA ALA A 270 -14.67 -2.87 9.44
C ALA A 270 -13.93 -3.42 8.21
#